data_bfa5d93e8ec18d6b5e70ea2cbc1d5ffb
#
_entry.id   bfa5d93e8ec18d6b5e70ea2cbc1d5ffb
#
_cell.length_a   1.000
_cell.length_b   1.000
_cell.length_c   1.000
_cell.angle_alpha   90.00
_cell.angle_beta   90.00
_cell.angle_gamma   90.00
#
_symmetry.space_group_name_H-M   'P 1'
#
loop_
_entity.id
_entity.type
_entity.pdbx_description
1 polymer ?
#
loop_
_entity_poly.entity_id
_entity_poly.type
_entity_poly.pdbx_seq_one_letter_code
_entity_poly.pdbx_strand_id
1 'polypeptide(L)'
;MKYYKYSKYLKDKYGAKTYKLPVNLILTCPNRDGELGVGGCNYCGAEGASFEEASQKTVKEQLLELKDPIAEKYNAEQFIAYFQNFTNTYLPLDELIANIEEALEVEDIVEVALATRPDCMSRDYALAIADLVAKKAPEININLELGLQSINPHTLKDINRGHSLAEFIDAVKIAQEHGFDVGVHLILNLPGDEMLDVIESAKVVSA
;
A
#
# COMPACT_ATOMS: atom_id res chain seq x y z
N MET A 1 -3.02 -26.72 6.14
CA MET A 1 -2.46 -25.36 6.29
C MET A 1 -3.59 -24.46 6.79
N LYS A 2 -3.36 -23.66 7.82
CA LYS A 2 -4.44 -22.87 8.46
C LYS A 2 -4.72 -21.51 7.74
N TYR A 3 -3.90 -21.13 6.76
CA TYR A 3 -4.05 -19.87 6.02
C TYR A 3 -3.45 -19.99 4.61
N TYR A 4 -3.90 -19.12 3.70
CA TYR A 4 -3.38 -19.03 2.35
C TYR A 4 -2.15 -18.11 2.34
N LYS A 5 -0.97 -18.66 2.05
CA LYS A 5 0.27 -17.88 2.07
C LYS A 5 0.28 -16.87 0.93
N TYR A 6 0.71 -15.63 1.23
CA TYR A 6 0.83 -14.57 0.22
C TYR A 6 1.74 -14.97 -0.95
N SER A 7 2.88 -15.64 -0.69
CA SER A 7 3.75 -16.14 -1.75
C SER A 7 3.08 -17.19 -2.66
N LYS A 8 2.13 -17.97 -2.12
CA LYS A 8 1.34 -18.90 -2.94
C LYS A 8 0.30 -18.13 -3.75
N TYR A 9 -0.38 -17.15 -3.15
CA TYR A 9 -1.31 -16.27 -3.85
C TYR A 9 -0.64 -15.59 -5.05
N LEU A 10 0.54 -14.98 -4.87
CA LEU A 10 1.28 -14.35 -5.96
C LEU A 10 1.63 -15.34 -7.07
N LYS A 11 2.09 -16.54 -6.71
CA LYS A 11 2.40 -17.57 -7.70
C LYS A 11 1.16 -18.04 -8.47
N ASP A 12 0.02 -18.18 -7.77
CA ASP A 12 -1.24 -18.60 -8.42
C ASP A 12 -1.79 -17.49 -9.33
N LYS A 13 -1.57 -16.22 -8.95
CA LYS A 13 -2.02 -15.03 -9.70
C LYS A 13 -1.15 -14.74 -10.92
N TYR A 14 0.17 -14.75 -10.77
CA TYR A 14 1.12 -14.33 -11.82
C TYR A 14 1.81 -15.50 -12.55
N GLY A 15 1.62 -16.72 -12.09
CA GLY A 15 2.22 -17.92 -12.71
C GLY A 15 3.70 -18.14 -12.38
N ALA A 16 4.39 -17.14 -11.84
CA ALA A 16 5.81 -17.16 -11.53
C ALA A 16 6.11 -16.72 -10.10
N LYS A 17 7.35 -16.87 -9.67
CA LYS A 17 7.79 -16.43 -8.34
C LYS A 17 8.00 -14.92 -8.33
N THR A 18 7.09 -14.23 -7.65
CA THR A 18 7.00 -12.79 -7.61
C THR A 18 7.45 -12.25 -6.26
N TYR A 19 8.25 -11.16 -6.25
CA TYR A 19 8.75 -10.49 -5.04
C TYR A 19 8.48 -8.99 -5.06
N LYS A 20 8.26 -8.40 -3.87
CA LYS A 20 8.18 -6.96 -3.70
C LYS A 20 9.57 -6.32 -3.75
N LEU A 21 9.70 -5.24 -4.52
CA LEU A 21 10.83 -4.31 -4.52
C LEU A 21 10.38 -3.04 -3.80
N PRO A 22 10.88 -2.76 -2.60
CA PRO A 22 10.46 -1.57 -1.86
C PRO A 22 10.95 -0.29 -2.53
N VAL A 23 10.04 0.68 -2.65
CA VAL A 23 10.30 2.05 -3.09
C VAL A 23 10.05 2.97 -1.91
N ASN A 24 11.02 3.79 -1.55
CA ASN A 24 10.95 4.70 -0.42
C ASN A 24 11.09 6.15 -0.91
N LEU A 25 9.97 6.86 -0.94
CA LEU A 25 9.90 8.26 -1.37
C LEU A 25 10.12 9.22 -0.19
N ILE A 26 10.51 10.45 -0.50
CA ILE A 26 10.52 11.54 0.48
C ILE A 26 9.11 12.09 0.59
N LEU A 27 8.35 11.59 1.54
CA LEU A 27 6.97 11.99 1.77
C LEU A 27 6.60 11.97 3.26
N THR A 28 5.41 12.42 3.57
CA THR A 28 4.88 12.50 4.91
C THR A 28 3.50 11.85 5.02
N CYS A 29 2.79 12.14 6.08
CA CYS A 29 1.45 11.64 6.37
C CYS A 29 0.64 12.77 7.01
N PRO A 30 -0.64 12.96 6.65
CA PRO A 30 -1.48 14.02 7.21
C PRO A 30 -1.62 13.94 8.74
N ASN A 31 -1.30 12.82 9.33
CA ASN A 31 -1.28 12.62 10.78
C ASN A 31 0.05 13.06 11.44
N ARG A 32 1.00 13.59 10.67
CA ARG A 32 2.33 14.04 11.12
C ARG A 32 2.60 15.51 10.88
N ASP A 33 2.13 16.06 9.77
CA ASP A 33 2.44 17.41 9.31
C ASP A 33 1.44 18.47 9.80
N GLY A 34 0.42 18.08 10.53
CA GLY A 34 -0.55 18.97 11.13
C GLY A 34 -1.87 19.10 10.38
N GLU A 35 -2.06 18.44 9.24
CA GLU A 35 -3.33 18.45 8.50
C GLU A 35 -4.44 17.76 9.31
N LEU A 36 -4.23 16.54 9.76
CA LEU A 36 -5.14 15.79 10.64
C LEU A 36 -4.61 15.68 12.07
N GLY A 37 -3.31 15.66 12.25
CA GLY A 37 -2.66 15.48 13.53
C GLY A 37 -1.16 15.68 13.47
N VAL A 38 -0.53 15.65 14.65
CA VAL A 38 0.93 15.77 14.77
C VAL A 38 1.51 14.52 15.41
N GLY A 39 2.75 14.19 15.05
CA GLY A 39 3.49 13.07 15.66
C GLY A 39 3.17 11.69 15.06
N GLY A 40 2.12 11.54 14.28
CA GLY A 40 1.74 10.27 13.64
C GLY A 40 0.93 9.33 14.53
N CYS A 41 0.73 8.11 14.05
CA CYS A 41 0.09 7.04 14.84
C CYS A 41 1.06 6.48 15.88
N ASN A 42 0.55 6.05 17.03
CA ASN A 42 1.37 5.61 18.17
C ASN A 42 2.23 4.35 17.89
N TYR A 43 1.95 3.63 16.81
CA TYR A 43 2.71 2.45 16.37
C TYR A 43 3.70 2.75 15.22
N CYS A 44 3.67 3.97 14.66
CA CYS A 44 4.58 4.36 13.58
C CYS A 44 5.93 4.86 14.12
N GLY A 45 7.03 4.28 13.64
CA GLY A 45 8.38 4.79 13.87
C GLY A 45 8.66 6.14 13.16
N ALA A 46 9.88 6.67 13.30
CA ALA A 46 10.29 7.90 12.63
C ALA A 46 10.18 7.79 11.10
N GLU A 47 10.54 6.65 10.55
CA GLU A 47 10.50 6.32 9.12
C GLU A 47 9.15 5.73 8.66
N GLY A 48 8.08 5.97 9.43
CA GLY A 48 6.75 5.39 9.14
C GLY A 48 6.70 3.90 9.42
N ALA A 49 6.14 3.12 8.50
CA ALA A 49 6.07 1.66 8.56
C ALA A 49 7.23 0.98 7.80
N SER A 50 8.16 1.75 7.23
CA SER A 50 9.38 1.24 6.60
C SER A 50 10.50 1.06 7.61
N PHE A 51 11.44 0.15 7.30
CA PHE A 51 12.72 0.02 8.01
C PHE A 51 13.86 0.71 7.26
N GLU A 52 13.58 1.25 6.08
CA GLU A 52 14.54 1.91 5.21
C GLU A 52 14.27 3.41 5.19
N GLU A 53 15.34 4.20 5.15
CA GLU A 53 15.24 5.65 5.01
C GLU A 53 14.70 6.04 3.64
N ALA A 54 14.11 7.23 3.55
CA ALA A 54 13.66 7.80 2.28
C ALA A 54 14.85 8.00 1.34
N SER A 55 14.66 7.64 0.07
CA SER A 55 15.71 7.70 -0.96
C SER A 55 15.66 9.02 -1.75
N GLN A 56 16.83 9.53 -2.11
CA GLN A 56 16.97 10.64 -3.07
C GLN A 56 16.98 10.15 -4.53
N LYS A 57 17.03 8.82 -4.75
CA LYS A 57 17.03 8.21 -6.08
C LYS A 57 15.62 8.20 -6.66
N THR A 58 15.52 8.24 -7.98
CA THR A 58 14.26 8.05 -8.68
C THR A 58 13.67 6.67 -8.40
N VAL A 59 12.38 6.48 -8.65
CA VAL A 59 11.72 5.20 -8.49
C VAL A 59 12.38 4.13 -9.36
N LYS A 60 12.66 4.47 -10.60
CA LYS A 60 13.33 3.57 -11.55
C LYS A 60 14.72 3.13 -11.07
N GLU A 61 15.53 4.07 -10.57
CA GLU A 61 16.83 3.75 -10.00
C GLU A 61 16.75 2.81 -8.81
N GLN A 62 15.82 3.06 -7.88
CA GLN A 62 15.60 2.18 -6.71
C GLN A 62 15.22 0.77 -7.15
N LEU A 63 14.27 0.64 -8.09
CA LEU A 63 13.81 -0.66 -8.57
C LEU A 63 14.91 -1.43 -9.29
N LEU A 64 15.67 -0.79 -10.18
CA LEU A 64 16.78 -1.43 -10.91
C LEU A 64 17.89 -1.91 -9.99
N GLU A 65 18.23 -1.15 -8.93
CA GLU A 65 19.24 -1.57 -7.95
C GLU A 65 18.84 -2.80 -7.14
N LEU A 66 17.54 -2.95 -6.84
CA LEU A 66 17.02 -4.05 -6.03
C LEU A 66 16.67 -5.29 -6.84
N LYS A 67 16.35 -5.14 -8.13
CA LYS A 67 15.84 -6.19 -8.99
C LYS A 67 16.79 -7.38 -9.07
N ASP A 68 18.02 -7.18 -9.53
CA ASP A 68 18.99 -8.24 -9.75
C ASP A 68 19.40 -8.98 -8.45
N PRO A 69 19.76 -8.27 -7.35
CA PRO A 69 20.05 -8.91 -6.07
C PRO A 69 18.89 -9.75 -5.52
N ILE A 70 17.65 -9.29 -5.68
CA ILE A 70 16.46 -10.00 -5.21
C ILE A 70 16.13 -11.17 -6.12
N ALA A 71 16.27 -11.01 -7.44
CA ALA A 71 16.14 -12.10 -8.41
C ALA A 71 17.10 -13.24 -8.08
N GLU A 72 18.38 -12.95 -7.89
CA GLU A 72 19.41 -13.94 -7.58
C GLU A 72 19.15 -14.60 -6.20
N LYS A 73 18.96 -13.82 -5.16
CA LYS A 73 18.79 -14.32 -3.79
C LYS A 73 17.58 -15.21 -3.61
N TYR A 74 16.47 -14.86 -4.25
CA TYR A 74 15.17 -15.52 -4.03
C TYR A 74 14.71 -16.34 -5.23
N ASN A 75 15.46 -16.35 -6.33
CA ASN A 75 15.06 -16.96 -7.60
C ASN A 75 13.69 -16.42 -8.03
N ALA A 76 13.55 -15.09 -8.01
CA ALA A 76 12.34 -14.39 -8.42
C ALA A 76 12.41 -14.06 -9.92
N GLU A 77 11.27 -14.16 -10.59
CA GLU A 77 11.14 -13.95 -12.03
C GLU A 77 10.32 -12.71 -12.36
N GLN A 78 9.49 -12.28 -11.41
CA GLN A 78 8.61 -11.12 -11.54
C GLN A 78 8.62 -10.29 -10.27
N PHE A 79 8.26 -9.01 -10.39
CA PHE A 79 8.38 -8.08 -9.28
C PHE A 79 7.14 -7.21 -9.12
N ILE A 80 6.95 -6.75 -7.88
CA ILE A 80 5.96 -5.76 -7.49
C ILE A 80 6.71 -4.50 -7.10
N ALA A 81 6.48 -3.38 -7.78
CA ALA A 81 6.96 -2.08 -7.34
C ALA A 81 6.15 -1.67 -6.10
N TYR A 82 6.75 -1.71 -4.92
CA TYR A 82 6.04 -1.52 -3.65
C TYR A 82 6.39 -0.18 -3.01
N PHE A 83 5.52 0.78 -3.17
CA PHE A 83 5.57 2.10 -2.53
C PHE A 83 5.19 1.95 -1.06
N GLN A 84 6.19 1.75 -0.23
CA GLN A 84 6.02 1.19 1.11
C GLN A 84 5.81 2.23 2.20
N ASN A 85 6.56 3.33 2.19
CA ASN A 85 6.61 4.24 3.32
C ASN A 85 5.42 5.21 3.36
N PHE A 86 4.99 5.61 4.56
CA PHE A 86 3.97 6.61 4.88
C PHE A 86 2.64 6.48 4.10
N THR A 87 2.26 7.53 3.34
CA THR A 87 0.95 7.65 2.68
C THR A 87 1.15 8.12 1.25
N ASN A 88 1.30 7.19 0.31
CA ASN A 88 1.71 7.51 -1.06
C ASN A 88 0.68 8.37 -1.82
N THR A 89 -0.63 8.16 -1.58
CA THR A 89 -1.67 8.99 -2.19
C THR A 89 -1.90 10.34 -1.48
N TYR A 90 -0.96 10.75 -0.61
CA TYR A 90 -0.90 12.08 -0.01
C TYR A 90 0.08 13.01 -0.75
N LEU A 91 0.90 12.46 -1.66
CA LEU A 91 1.67 13.26 -2.61
C LEU A 91 0.74 14.07 -3.53
N PRO A 92 1.18 15.21 -4.08
CA PRO A 92 0.52 15.85 -5.20
C PRO A 92 0.27 14.83 -6.34
N LEU A 93 -0.90 14.90 -6.98
CA LEU A 93 -1.32 13.91 -7.96
C LEU A 93 -0.34 13.75 -9.12
N ASP A 94 0.18 14.85 -9.65
CA ASP A 94 1.15 14.86 -10.74
C ASP A 94 2.48 14.19 -10.34
N GLU A 95 2.92 14.38 -9.11
CA GLU A 95 4.12 13.73 -8.57
C GLU A 95 3.91 12.23 -8.38
N LEU A 96 2.75 11.82 -7.84
CA LEU A 96 2.42 10.40 -7.71
C LEU A 96 2.37 9.71 -9.08
N ILE A 97 1.73 10.34 -10.07
CA ILE A 97 1.62 9.81 -11.42
C ILE A 97 3.00 9.66 -12.08
N ALA A 98 3.87 10.66 -11.94
CA ALA A 98 5.25 10.57 -12.44
C ALA A 98 6.03 9.42 -11.80
N ASN A 99 5.91 9.24 -10.49
CA ASN A 99 6.55 8.15 -9.76
C ASN A 99 6.03 6.76 -10.20
N ILE A 100 4.72 6.63 -10.42
CA ILE A 100 4.15 5.37 -10.94
C ILE A 100 4.63 5.12 -12.37
N GLU A 101 4.66 6.15 -13.23
CA GLU A 101 5.14 6.02 -14.61
C GLU A 101 6.58 5.48 -14.66
N GLU A 102 7.48 5.94 -13.80
CA GLU A 102 8.83 5.41 -13.70
C GLU A 102 8.86 3.91 -13.32
N ALA A 103 7.94 3.47 -12.43
CA ALA A 103 7.83 2.06 -12.07
C ALA A 103 7.34 1.20 -13.24
N LEU A 104 6.40 1.72 -14.07
CA LEU A 104 5.88 1.01 -15.24
C LEU A 104 6.93 0.82 -16.36
N GLU A 105 8.01 1.59 -16.35
CA GLU A 105 9.12 1.47 -17.32
C GLU A 105 10.13 0.36 -16.98
N VAL A 106 10.01 -0.27 -15.81
CA VAL A 106 10.94 -1.34 -15.38
C VAL A 106 10.41 -2.69 -15.81
N GLU A 107 11.23 -3.43 -16.56
CA GLU A 107 10.88 -4.77 -17.04
C GLU A 107 10.58 -5.75 -15.89
N ASP A 108 9.68 -6.69 -16.12
CA ASP A 108 9.23 -7.73 -15.18
C ASP A 108 8.46 -7.19 -13.95
N ILE A 109 8.11 -5.91 -13.91
CA ILE A 109 7.11 -5.41 -12.97
C ILE A 109 5.73 -5.87 -13.46
N VAL A 110 5.00 -6.59 -12.58
CA VAL A 110 3.65 -7.12 -12.87
C VAL A 110 2.56 -6.44 -12.02
N GLU A 111 2.98 -5.71 -10.99
CA GLU A 111 2.07 -4.99 -10.08
C GLU A 111 2.75 -3.73 -9.53
N VAL A 112 1.99 -2.66 -9.39
CA VAL A 112 2.35 -1.51 -8.56
C VAL A 112 1.47 -1.56 -7.31
N ALA A 113 2.10 -1.70 -6.15
CA ALA A 113 1.42 -1.71 -4.85
C ALA A 113 1.67 -0.39 -4.11
N LEU A 114 0.59 0.30 -3.74
CA LEU A 114 0.63 1.61 -3.08
C LEU A 114 0.14 1.48 -1.65
N ALA A 115 1.04 1.57 -0.67
CA ALA A 115 0.66 1.65 0.73
C ALA A 115 0.11 3.05 1.03
N THR A 116 -1.11 3.11 1.56
CA THR A 116 -1.76 4.37 1.84
C THR A 116 -2.78 4.29 2.97
N ARG A 117 -3.26 5.46 3.37
CA ARG A 117 -4.37 5.63 4.30
C ARG A 117 -5.69 5.61 3.53
N PRO A 118 -6.76 5.05 4.10
CA PRO A 118 -8.08 5.09 3.47
C PRO A 118 -8.60 6.50 3.15
N ASP A 119 -8.41 7.42 4.08
CA ASP A 119 -8.83 8.83 4.00
C ASP A 119 -8.01 9.69 3.02
N CYS A 120 -6.94 9.12 2.45
CA CYS A 120 -6.12 9.78 1.42
C CYS A 120 -6.36 9.23 0.01
N MET A 121 -7.34 8.34 -0.18
CA MET A 121 -7.68 7.81 -1.50
C MET A 121 -8.95 8.47 -2.03
N SER A 122 -8.82 9.24 -3.10
CA SER A 122 -9.96 9.89 -3.77
C SER A 122 -10.22 9.29 -5.17
N ARG A 123 -11.42 9.58 -5.73
CA ARG A 123 -11.77 9.18 -7.10
C ARG A 123 -10.86 9.79 -8.15
N ASP A 124 -10.39 11.03 -7.95
CA ASP A 124 -9.49 11.70 -8.90
C ASP A 124 -8.14 10.98 -8.98
N TYR A 125 -7.61 10.55 -7.83
CA TYR A 125 -6.38 9.75 -7.78
C TYR A 125 -6.57 8.38 -8.44
N ALA A 126 -7.67 7.69 -8.13
CA ALA A 126 -7.97 6.39 -8.72
C ALA A 126 -8.12 6.49 -10.24
N LEU A 127 -8.86 7.47 -10.73
CA LEU A 127 -9.05 7.71 -12.17
C LEU A 127 -7.72 7.99 -12.87
N ALA A 128 -6.92 8.91 -12.34
CA ALA A 128 -5.64 9.25 -12.94
C ALA A 128 -4.66 8.06 -13.00
N ILE A 129 -4.62 7.24 -11.94
CA ILE A 129 -3.79 6.01 -11.92
C ILE A 129 -4.32 5.00 -12.94
N ALA A 130 -5.64 4.78 -12.99
CA ALA A 130 -6.26 3.86 -13.95
C ALA A 130 -5.99 4.28 -15.40
N ASP A 131 -6.14 5.58 -15.71
CA ASP A 131 -5.89 6.13 -17.03
C ASP A 131 -4.41 5.99 -17.44
N LEU A 132 -3.48 6.23 -16.53
CA LEU A 132 -2.04 6.03 -16.75
C LEU A 132 -1.74 4.58 -17.13
N VAL A 133 -2.20 3.63 -16.30
CA VAL A 133 -1.93 2.20 -16.50
C VAL A 133 -2.59 1.70 -17.78
N ALA A 134 -3.86 2.03 -18.02
CA ALA A 134 -4.55 1.65 -19.25
C ALA A 134 -3.84 2.15 -20.52
N LYS A 135 -3.19 3.30 -20.45
CA LYS A 135 -2.46 3.90 -21.57
C LYS A 135 -1.05 3.34 -21.78
N LYS A 136 -0.33 3.04 -20.69
CA LYS A 136 1.11 2.75 -20.73
C LYS A 136 1.42 1.26 -20.58
N ALA A 137 0.69 0.55 -19.72
CA ALA A 137 0.99 -0.83 -19.32
C ALA A 137 -0.28 -1.55 -18.82
N PRO A 138 -1.26 -1.81 -19.72
CA PRO A 138 -2.56 -2.37 -19.34
C PRO A 138 -2.51 -3.78 -18.72
N GLU A 139 -1.36 -4.46 -18.83
CA GLU A 139 -1.11 -5.76 -18.21
C GLU A 139 -0.66 -5.67 -16.74
N ILE A 140 -0.27 -4.48 -16.27
CA ILE A 140 0.21 -4.30 -14.89
C ILE A 140 -0.97 -4.04 -13.96
N ASN A 141 -1.03 -4.78 -12.86
CA ASN A 141 -2.05 -4.59 -11.83
C ASN A 141 -1.71 -3.43 -10.89
N ILE A 142 -2.75 -2.76 -10.42
CA ILE A 142 -2.65 -1.82 -9.29
C ILE A 142 -3.23 -2.49 -8.05
N ASN A 143 -2.50 -2.41 -6.94
CA ASN A 143 -2.92 -2.89 -5.64
C ASN A 143 -2.85 -1.76 -4.62
N LEU A 144 -3.97 -1.40 -4.00
CA LEU A 144 -3.98 -0.48 -2.86
C LEU A 144 -3.81 -1.25 -1.56
N GLU A 145 -2.70 -1.02 -0.86
CA GLU A 145 -2.47 -1.58 0.47
C GLU A 145 -2.99 -0.59 1.53
N LEU A 146 -4.26 -0.79 1.91
CA LEU A 146 -4.99 0.09 2.81
C LEU A 146 -4.75 -0.27 4.28
N GLY A 147 -4.26 0.69 5.06
CA GLY A 147 -4.06 0.52 6.48
C GLY A 147 -5.34 0.74 7.29
N LEU A 148 -6.19 -0.29 7.45
CA LEU A 148 -7.36 -0.25 8.33
C LEU A 148 -6.96 -0.28 9.81
N GLN A 149 -6.04 -1.14 10.18
CA GLN A 149 -5.48 -1.43 11.49
C GLN A 149 -6.47 -2.11 12.45
N SER A 150 -7.60 -1.51 12.76
CA SER A 150 -8.72 -2.06 13.54
C SER A 150 -10.04 -1.48 13.03
N ILE A 151 -11.15 -2.18 13.26
CA ILE A 151 -12.49 -1.63 13.03
C ILE A 151 -13.04 -0.88 14.25
N ASN A 152 -12.42 -1.06 15.42
CA ASN A 152 -12.88 -0.46 16.67
C ASN A 152 -12.56 1.06 16.69
N PRO A 153 -13.56 1.95 16.69
CA PRO A 153 -13.34 3.39 16.64
C PRO A 153 -12.63 3.94 17.89
N HIS A 154 -12.76 3.30 19.03
CA HIS A 154 -12.05 3.69 20.25
C HIS A 154 -10.57 3.36 20.10
N THR A 155 -10.24 2.16 19.65
CA THR A 155 -8.87 1.75 19.37
C THR A 155 -8.21 2.65 18.33
N LEU A 156 -8.91 2.94 17.21
CA LEU A 156 -8.40 3.85 16.18
C LEU A 156 -8.08 5.24 16.75
N LYS A 157 -8.92 5.76 17.65
CA LYS A 157 -8.67 7.03 18.34
C LYS A 157 -7.48 6.93 19.29
N ASP A 158 -7.39 5.86 20.08
CA ASP A 158 -6.33 5.68 21.08
C ASP A 158 -4.95 5.52 20.45
N ILE A 159 -4.87 4.89 19.27
CA ILE A 159 -3.63 4.80 18.50
C ILE A 159 -3.36 6.02 17.61
N ASN A 160 -4.15 7.07 17.74
CA ASN A 160 -4.05 8.30 16.94
C ASN A 160 -4.11 8.02 15.42
N ARG A 161 -5.04 7.15 14.97
CA ARG A 161 -5.09 6.77 13.54
C ARG A 161 -5.71 7.83 12.64
N GLY A 162 -6.75 8.53 13.10
CA GLY A 162 -7.34 9.69 12.44
C GLY A 162 -8.34 9.40 11.30
N HIS A 163 -8.53 8.15 10.87
CA HIS A 163 -9.60 7.76 9.96
C HIS A 163 -10.61 6.82 10.62
N SER A 164 -11.75 6.63 10.00
CA SER A 164 -12.85 5.76 10.42
C SER A 164 -12.99 4.52 9.51
N LEU A 165 -13.84 3.57 9.95
CA LEU A 165 -14.25 2.43 9.12
C LEU A 165 -15.02 2.89 7.87
N ALA A 166 -15.79 3.98 7.94
CA ALA A 166 -16.55 4.49 6.80
C ALA A 166 -15.62 4.95 5.65
N GLU A 167 -14.53 5.64 5.98
CA GLU A 167 -13.52 6.06 5.00
C GLU A 167 -12.78 4.86 4.40
N PHE A 168 -12.54 3.82 5.19
CA PHE A 168 -11.98 2.57 4.66
C PHE A 168 -12.92 1.91 3.64
N ILE A 169 -14.22 1.80 3.96
CA ILE A 169 -15.22 1.22 3.05
C ILE A 169 -15.33 2.06 1.75
N ASP A 170 -15.26 3.37 1.86
CA ASP A 170 -15.30 4.25 0.67
C ASP A 170 -14.05 4.06 -0.20
N ALA A 171 -12.86 4.00 0.39
CA ALA A 171 -11.62 3.74 -0.33
C ALA A 171 -11.63 2.37 -1.04
N VAL A 172 -12.17 1.32 -0.40
CA VAL A 172 -12.33 -0.01 -1.03
C VAL A 172 -13.25 0.08 -2.24
N LYS A 173 -14.39 0.77 -2.13
CA LYS A 173 -15.32 0.97 -3.26
C LYS A 173 -14.67 1.73 -4.41
N ILE A 174 -13.94 2.81 -4.10
CA ILE A 174 -13.19 3.57 -5.10
C ILE A 174 -12.19 2.66 -5.82
N ALA A 175 -11.44 1.84 -5.10
CA ALA A 175 -10.51 0.88 -5.69
C ALA A 175 -11.20 -0.11 -6.63
N GLN A 176 -12.29 -0.71 -6.18
CA GLN A 176 -13.07 -1.69 -6.95
C GLN A 176 -13.71 -1.07 -8.20
N GLU A 177 -14.23 0.15 -8.13
CA GLU A 177 -14.80 0.89 -9.27
C GLU A 177 -13.76 1.09 -10.40
N HIS A 178 -12.47 1.13 -10.08
CA HIS A 178 -11.36 1.32 -11.03
C HIS A 178 -10.59 0.03 -11.34
N GLY A 179 -11.07 -1.12 -10.84
CA GLY A 179 -10.45 -2.43 -11.10
C GLY A 179 -9.15 -2.68 -10.34
N PHE A 180 -8.90 -1.96 -9.25
CA PHE A 180 -7.72 -2.16 -8.41
C PHE A 180 -7.94 -3.31 -7.44
N ASP A 181 -6.88 -4.08 -7.19
CA ASP A 181 -6.84 -4.99 -6.05
C ASP A 181 -6.71 -4.22 -4.74
N VAL A 182 -7.17 -4.82 -3.66
CA VAL A 182 -7.07 -4.24 -2.31
C VAL A 182 -6.40 -5.21 -1.36
N GLY A 183 -5.25 -4.82 -0.83
CA GLY A 183 -4.60 -5.42 0.32
C GLY A 183 -4.98 -4.67 1.59
N VAL A 184 -5.37 -5.38 2.65
CA VAL A 184 -5.77 -4.74 3.91
C VAL A 184 -4.77 -5.06 5.01
N HIS A 185 -4.25 -4.02 5.65
CA HIS A 185 -3.37 -4.16 6.80
C HIS A 185 -4.17 -4.04 8.11
N LEU A 186 -4.09 -5.07 8.93
CA LEU A 186 -4.63 -5.13 10.29
C LEU A 186 -3.49 -5.29 11.30
N ILE A 187 -3.60 -4.64 12.44
CA ILE A 187 -2.72 -4.85 13.59
C ILE A 187 -3.55 -5.55 14.66
N LEU A 188 -3.15 -6.79 14.98
CA LEU A 188 -3.82 -7.56 16.02
C LEU A 188 -3.28 -7.21 17.40
N ASN A 189 -4.14 -7.31 18.43
CA ASN A 189 -3.81 -7.01 19.83
C ASN A 189 -3.40 -5.55 20.08
N LEU A 190 -4.00 -4.61 19.38
CA LEU A 190 -3.89 -3.21 19.75
C LEU A 190 -4.48 -2.98 21.15
N PRO A 191 -3.94 -2.03 21.94
CA PRO A 191 -4.54 -1.66 23.21
C PRO A 191 -6.00 -1.23 23.01
N GLY A 192 -6.91 -1.84 23.75
CA GLY A 192 -8.35 -1.58 23.64
C GLY A 192 -9.12 -2.53 22.71
N ASP A 193 -8.44 -3.30 21.84
CA ASP A 193 -9.11 -4.33 21.04
C ASP A 193 -9.38 -5.59 21.86
N GLU A 194 -10.58 -6.14 21.67
CA GLU A 194 -10.99 -7.46 22.19
C GLU A 194 -10.98 -8.51 21.08
N MET A 195 -11.10 -9.77 21.42
CA MET A 195 -11.21 -10.88 20.45
C MET A 195 -12.36 -10.66 19.46
N LEU A 196 -13.43 -10.02 19.89
CA LEU A 196 -14.58 -9.71 19.03
C LEU A 196 -14.18 -8.71 17.92
N ASP A 197 -13.38 -7.69 18.24
CA ASP A 197 -12.92 -6.70 17.26
C ASP A 197 -12.05 -7.36 16.18
N VAL A 198 -11.21 -8.33 16.56
CA VAL A 198 -10.40 -9.11 15.61
C VAL A 198 -11.28 -9.94 14.67
N ILE A 199 -12.30 -10.61 15.23
CA ILE A 199 -13.25 -11.44 14.45
C ILE A 199 -14.06 -10.55 13.50
N GLU A 200 -14.58 -9.44 13.98
CA GLU A 200 -15.36 -8.50 13.15
C GLU A 200 -14.48 -7.83 12.08
N SER A 201 -13.21 -7.51 12.39
CA SER A 201 -12.24 -7.02 11.39
C SER A 201 -12.07 -8.02 10.25
N ALA A 202 -11.92 -9.31 10.57
CA ALA A 202 -11.80 -10.36 9.55
C ALA A 202 -13.08 -10.49 8.69
N LYS A 203 -14.27 -10.34 9.30
CA LYS A 203 -15.55 -10.37 8.56
C LYS A 203 -15.69 -9.17 7.62
N VAL A 204 -15.34 -7.96 8.10
CA VAL A 204 -15.38 -6.74 7.27
C VAL A 204 -14.47 -6.88 6.06
N VAL A 205 -13.25 -7.41 6.26
CA VAL A 205 -12.28 -7.60 5.16
C VAL A 205 -12.73 -8.69 4.18
N SER A 206 -13.53 -9.65 4.63
CA SER A 206 -14.02 -10.74 3.77
C SER A 206 -15.32 -10.43 3.02
N ALA A 207 -16.02 -9.36 3.37
CA ALA A 207 -17.29 -8.93 2.77
C ALA A 207 -17.10 -8.12 1.50
#